data_89f2506d2f653f5e1372b48bf68d5674
#
_entry.id   89f2506d2f653f5e1372b48bf68d5674
#
_cell.length_a   1.000
_cell.length_b   1.000
_cell.length_c   1.000
_cell.angle_alpha   90.00
_cell.angle_beta   90.00
_cell.angle_gamma   90.00
#
_symmetry.space_group_name_H-M   'P 1'
#
loop_
_entity.id
_entity.type
_entity.pdbx_description
1 polymer ?
#
loop_
_entity_poly.entity_id
_entity_poly.type
_entity_poly.pdbx_seq_one_letter_code
_entity_poly.pdbx_strand_id
1 'polypeptide(L)'
;MHPVFASPRVDSLVLIPTCVLLTQLPAAYYSSAMDTSAIDTIFEAAREAFGVPGAAVAVVCGDETYLQGYGTKELGKDDPVTPDTLFAVGSVTKAFTTTAMAMLVDERKMAWDDHPRKHVPAFRLADPLADANVNLRDLVAHRTGVARHDSLWYNSKWSSEELLAKIASLALTYSFRSTYQYNNLMYMVAGLAVGAAAGTTWDQFVRSRIFGPLGMNRSVTSINDLADAGNFCTPHEKLEDEVVTVPWTNVDAVGACGSINSCVRDLANWLRFQLGDGTWNGERLVSKANLDETHSPHFVVPVDETSRDLAETTITSYCLGWNLLNYRDRTIIAHGGAIDGFNAGVALVPKAGVGIAILSNLAHDLVVWSMRNSLLDHLLDLSPKDWYGEVKAIHAKNREQSDKDKKERAEKRVANTNPSHDLADYVGDYSDDAYGTATVGLEEGALTFAWNNHRAKLEHWHFDTFAGKYEPPDWPVPIEILFTLDSYGAIAALRLIWPESGNDRVFLKARPAD
;
A
#
# COMPACT_ATOMS: atom_id res chain seq x y z
N MET A 1 -21.08 -60.48 -36.36
CA MET A 1 -21.37 -60.91 -34.99
C MET A 1 -20.47 -60.12 -34.05
N HIS A 2 -20.98 -59.03 -33.45
CA HIS A 2 -20.31 -58.30 -32.42
C HIS A 2 -21.07 -58.50 -31.12
N PRO A 3 -20.42 -58.73 -29.99
CA PRO A 3 -21.11 -58.79 -28.71
C PRO A 3 -21.29 -57.38 -28.13
N VAL A 4 -22.51 -57.15 -27.71
CA VAL A 4 -22.97 -55.95 -26.99
C VAL A 4 -22.44 -56.05 -25.55
N PHE A 5 -21.67 -55.05 -25.10
CA PHE A 5 -21.30 -54.89 -23.69
C PHE A 5 -22.35 -54.02 -23.00
N ALA A 6 -23.00 -54.60 -22.01
CA ALA A 6 -23.92 -53.91 -21.11
C ALA A 6 -23.14 -53.05 -20.11
N SER A 7 -23.55 -51.80 -19.91
CA SER A 7 -23.04 -50.92 -18.87
C SER A 7 -23.63 -51.27 -17.52
N PRO A 8 -22.84 -51.25 -16.39
CA PRO A 8 -23.37 -51.42 -15.07
C PRO A 8 -24.08 -50.14 -14.59
N ARG A 9 -25.22 -50.32 -14.00
CA ARG A 9 -25.98 -49.27 -13.27
C ARG A 9 -25.15 -48.80 -12.07
N VAL A 10 -24.97 -47.47 -11.94
CA VAL A 10 -24.39 -46.87 -10.75
C VAL A 10 -25.51 -46.70 -9.73
N ASP A 11 -25.37 -47.43 -8.63
CA ASP A 11 -26.24 -47.32 -7.47
C ASP A 11 -26.08 -45.93 -6.81
N SER A 12 -27.21 -45.39 -6.38
CA SER A 12 -27.36 -44.11 -5.73
C SER A 12 -26.52 -43.98 -4.46
N LEU A 13 -25.47 -43.16 -4.47
CA LEU A 13 -24.79 -42.75 -3.25
C LEU A 13 -25.71 -41.83 -2.44
N VAL A 14 -26.15 -42.32 -1.29
CA VAL A 14 -26.81 -41.51 -0.27
C VAL A 14 -25.77 -40.59 0.36
N LEU A 15 -25.84 -39.29 0.05
CA LEU A 15 -25.10 -38.26 0.76
C LEU A 15 -25.66 -38.15 2.19
N ILE A 16 -24.96 -38.65 3.17
CA ILE A 16 -25.18 -38.33 4.57
C ILE A 16 -24.58 -36.93 4.82
N PRO A 17 -25.35 -35.91 5.23
CA PRO A 17 -24.78 -34.65 5.63
C PRO A 17 -24.06 -34.84 6.96
N THR A 18 -22.73 -34.88 6.92
CA THR A 18 -21.92 -34.79 8.14
C THR A 18 -22.02 -33.35 8.64
N CYS A 19 -23.01 -33.12 9.51
CA CYS A 19 -23.12 -31.93 10.32
C CYS A 19 -21.92 -31.90 11.26
N VAL A 20 -20.83 -31.22 10.86
CA VAL A 20 -19.74 -30.92 11.80
C VAL A 20 -20.32 -29.86 12.74
N LEU A 21 -20.74 -30.30 13.92
CA LEU A 21 -20.94 -29.38 15.04
C LEU A 21 -19.59 -28.71 15.34
N LEU A 22 -19.39 -27.52 14.81
CA LEU A 22 -18.45 -26.58 15.37
C LEU A 22 -18.93 -26.22 16.77
N THR A 23 -18.51 -27.00 17.76
CA THR A 23 -18.62 -26.60 19.14
C THR A 23 -17.89 -25.28 19.30
N GLN A 24 -18.65 -24.24 19.59
CA GLN A 24 -18.12 -22.98 20.09
C GLN A 24 -17.23 -23.31 21.29
N LEU A 25 -15.92 -23.27 21.12
CA LEU A 25 -15.00 -23.24 22.24
C LEU A 25 -15.30 -21.93 22.99
N PRO A 26 -15.41 -21.95 24.31
CA PRO A 26 -15.75 -20.77 25.07
C PRO A 26 -14.69 -19.68 24.87
N ALA A 27 -15.13 -18.43 24.77
CA ALA A 27 -14.30 -17.23 24.81
C ALA A 27 -13.70 -17.09 26.24
N ALA A 28 -12.71 -17.90 26.55
CA ALA A 28 -12.04 -17.93 27.85
C ALA A 28 -10.52 -18.01 27.63
N TYR A 29 -9.94 -16.96 27.03
CA TYR A 29 -8.48 -16.85 26.95
C TYR A 29 -7.90 -15.60 27.65
N TYR A 30 -8.71 -14.70 28.17
CA TYR A 30 -8.20 -13.58 28.96
C TYR A 30 -9.04 -13.36 30.20
N SER A 31 -8.59 -13.88 31.34
CA SER A 31 -9.16 -13.57 32.68
C SER A 31 -8.27 -12.65 33.51
N SER A 32 -7.18 -12.12 32.95
CA SER A 32 -6.34 -11.09 33.56
C SER A 32 -6.54 -9.74 32.86
N ALA A 33 -6.65 -8.65 33.63
CA ALA A 33 -6.64 -7.30 33.10
C ALA A 33 -5.42 -7.10 32.18
N MET A 34 -5.59 -6.31 31.11
CA MET A 34 -4.53 -6.01 30.13
C MET A 34 -3.33 -5.36 30.87
N ASP A 35 -2.14 -5.95 30.76
CA ASP A 35 -0.92 -5.34 31.32
C ASP A 35 -0.45 -4.18 30.46
N THR A 36 -0.95 -3.00 30.78
CA THR A 36 -0.63 -1.76 30.06
C THR A 36 0.82 -1.32 30.25
N SER A 37 1.45 -1.67 31.38
CA SER A 37 2.85 -1.29 31.64
C SER A 37 3.82 -2.03 30.73
N ALA A 38 3.50 -3.27 30.35
CA ALA A 38 4.26 -4.02 29.36
C ALA A 38 4.12 -3.39 27.97
N ILE A 39 2.93 -2.92 27.58
CA ILE A 39 2.71 -2.18 26.34
C ILE A 39 3.54 -0.91 26.28
N ASP A 40 3.54 -0.10 27.36
CA ASP A 40 4.36 1.11 27.46
C ASP A 40 5.85 0.79 27.28
N THR A 41 6.34 -0.25 27.93
CA THR A 41 7.74 -0.70 27.82
C THR A 41 8.10 -1.08 26.37
N ILE A 42 7.23 -1.81 25.68
CA ILE A 42 7.42 -2.18 24.28
C ILE A 42 7.56 -0.93 23.39
N PHE A 43 6.66 0.05 23.55
CA PHE A 43 6.68 1.24 22.71
C PHE A 43 7.86 2.16 23.00
N GLU A 44 8.21 2.40 24.25
CA GLU A 44 9.36 3.25 24.59
C GLU A 44 10.68 2.59 24.14
N ALA A 45 10.83 1.27 24.29
CA ALA A 45 11.98 0.54 23.79
C ALA A 45 12.13 0.66 22.25
N ALA A 46 11.02 0.58 21.51
CA ALA A 46 11.03 0.74 20.06
C ALA A 46 11.40 2.18 19.65
N ARG A 47 10.83 3.18 20.32
CA ARG A 47 11.14 4.58 20.07
C ARG A 47 12.63 4.87 20.26
N GLU A 48 13.20 4.41 21.38
CA GLU A 48 14.62 4.54 21.66
C GLU A 48 15.48 3.78 20.63
N ALA A 49 15.10 2.54 20.30
CA ALA A 49 15.85 1.67 19.41
C ALA A 49 16.00 2.22 17.99
N PHE A 50 14.99 2.93 17.48
CA PHE A 50 14.90 3.39 16.08
C PHE A 50 14.86 4.91 15.91
N GLY A 51 14.84 5.67 17.02
CA GLY A 51 14.77 7.13 16.97
C GLY A 51 13.40 7.66 16.50
N VAL A 52 12.31 6.95 16.79
CA VAL A 52 10.95 7.36 16.41
C VAL A 52 10.54 8.61 17.20
N PRO A 53 10.25 9.77 16.56
CA PRO A 53 9.87 10.98 17.28
C PRO A 53 8.56 10.80 18.04
N GLY A 54 7.55 10.24 17.39
CA GLY A 54 6.23 10.03 17.97
C GLY A 54 5.54 8.77 17.44
N ALA A 55 4.80 8.11 18.33
CA ALA A 55 3.99 6.94 17.99
C ALA A 55 2.69 6.95 18.81
N ALA A 56 1.69 6.20 18.35
CA ALA A 56 0.47 5.97 19.10
C ALA A 56 0.00 4.52 18.91
N VAL A 57 -0.67 3.98 19.94
CA VAL A 57 -1.21 2.62 19.93
C VAL A 57 -2.66 2.58 20.41
N ALA A 58 -3.46 1.76 19.73
CA ALA A 58 -4.70 1.22 20.27
C ALA A 58 -4.58 -0.31 20.37
N VAL A 59 -4.95 -0.84 21.52
CA VAL A 59 -5.17 -2.28 21.72
C VAL A 59 -6.61 -2.45 22.20
N VAL A 60 -7.36 -3.30 21.50
CA VAL A 60 -8.68 -3.77 21.93
C VAL A 60 -8.59 -5.25 22.24
N CYS A 61 -9.14 -5.67 23.38
CA CYS A 61 -9.17 -7.06 23.81
C CYS A 61 -10.50 -7.32 24.53
N GLY A 62 -11.41 -8.04 23.87
CA GLY A 62 -12.78 -8.14 24.35
C GLY A 62 -13.40 -6.76 24.55
N ASP A 63 -13.84 -6.46 25.79
CA ASP A 63 -14.42 -5.15 26.15
C ASP A 63 -13.38 -4.10 26.57
N GLU A 64 -12.12 -4.50 26.80
CA GLU A 64 -11.06 -3.58 27.20
C GLU A 64 -10.50 -2.81 26.01
N THR A 65 -10.08 -1.58 26.26
CA THR A 65 -9.37 -0.74 25.29
C THR A 65 -8.24 0.01 25.98
N TYR A 66 -7.05 -0.11 25.42
CA TYR A 66 -5.90 0.68 25.79
C TYR A 66 -5.54 1.65 24.65
N LEU A 67 -5.37 2.93 24.98
CA LEU A 67 -5.04 4.00 24.03
C LEU A 67 -3.91 4.84 24.60
N GLN A 68 -2.78 4.94 23.89
CA GLN A 68 -1.65 5.72 24.36
C GLN A 68 -0.90 6.39 23.21
N GLY A 69 -0.42 7.62 23.45
CA GLY A 69 0.53 8.33 22.60
C GLY A 69 1.90 8.41 23.28
N TYR A 70 2.96 8.33 22.49
CA TYR A 70 4.35 8.36 22.95
C TYR A 70 5.15 9.38 22.16
N GLY A 71 6.06 10.08 22.84
CA GLY A 71 6.95 11.07 22.23
C GLY A 71 6.23 12.31 21.74
N THR A 72 6.74 12.92 20.68
CA THR A 72 6.33 14.25 20.20
C THR A 72 5.78 14.22 18.78
N LYS A 73 4.90 15.15 18.46
CA LYS A 73 4.33 15.31 17.12
C LYS A 73 5.37 15.74 16.09
N GLU A 74 6.41 16.45 16.56
CA GLU A 74 7.54 16.86 15.72
C GLU A 74 8.82 16.78 16.55
N LEU A 75 9.89 16.27 15.93
CA LEU A 75 11.19 16.14 16.56
C LEU A 75 11.71 17.51 17.02
N GLY A 76 12.17 17.58 18.29
CA GLY A 76 12.72 18.81 18.87
C GLY A 76 11.66 19.81 19.39
N LYS A 77 10.36 19.51 19.28
CA LYS A 77 9.27 20.31 19.85
C LYS A 77 8.69 19.64 21.09
N ASP A 78 8.27 20.46 22.07
CA ASP A 78 7.55 20.00 23.25
C ASP A 78 6.03 20.01 22.98
N ASP A 79 5.60 19.11 22.11
CA ASP A 79 4.20 18.94 21.71
C ASP A 79 3.88 17.43 21.64
N PRO A 80 3.32 16.85 22.72
CA PRO A 80 3.21 15.42 22.86
C PRO A 80 2.17 14.80 21.92
N VAL A 81 2.45 13.57 21.47
CA VAL A 81 1.48 12.71 20.82
C VAL A 81 0.42 12.28 21.84
N THR A 82 -0.83 12.35 21.44
CA THR A 82 -1.98 11.90 22.24
C THR A 82 -2.78 10.84 21.48
N PRO A 83 -3.70 10.10 22.13
CA PRO A 83 -4.60 9.19 21.43
C PRO A 83 -5.47 9.83 20.34
N ASP A 84 -5.61 11.16 20.36
CA ASP A 84 -6.40 11.95 19.40
C ASP A 84 -5.54 12.62 18.32
N THR A 85 -4.23 12.40 18.32
CA THR A 85 -3.32 12.95 17.32
C THR A 85 -3.47 12.21 16.00
N LEU A 86 -3.64 12.97 14.89
CA LEU A 86 -3.79 12.42 13.55
C LEU A 86 -2.44 12.07 12.93
N PHE A 87 -2.42 10.93 12.25
CA PHE A 87 -1.33 10.43 11.41
C PHE A 87 -1.91 9.98 10.08
N ALA A 88 -1.13 10.03 9.01
CA ALA A 88 -1.51 9.36 7.78
C ALA A 88 -1.47 7.83 8.01
N VAL A 89 -2.57 7.15 7.64
CA VAL A 89 -2.63 5.69 7.80
C VAL A 89 -2.26 4.95 6.52
N GLY A 90 -2.01 5.68 5.43
CA GLY A 90 -1.60 5.11 4.16
C GLY A 90 -2.51 3.96 3.72
N SER A 91 -1.92 2.86 3.32
CA SER A 91 -2.65 1.71 2.75
C SER A 91 -3.62 1.00 3.69
N VAL A 92 -3.66 1.31 4.99
CA VAL A 92 -4.76 0.87 5.88
C VAL A 92 -6.12 1.37 5.35
N THR A 93 -6.13 2.48 4.59
CA THR A 93 -7.29 3.00 3.85
C THR A 93 -7.99 1.95 2.99
N LYS A 94 -7.26 0.98 2.44
CA LYS A 94 -7.82 -0.05 1.54
C LYS A 94 -8.92 -0.89 2.20
N ALA A 95 -8.78 -1.16 3.48
CA ALA A 95 -9.78 -1.89 4.25
C ALA A 95 -11.10 -1.11 4.38
N PHE A 96 -11.03 0.23 4.47
CA PHE A 96 -12.22 1.10 4.47
C PHE A 96 -12.90 1.09 3.10
N THR A 97 -12.12 1.11 2.02
CA THR A 97 -12.66 1.04 0.65
C THR A 97 -13.40 -0.27 0.41
N THR A 98 -12.82 -1.40 0.81
CA THR A 98 -13.49 -2.70 0.63
C THR A 98 -14.67 -2.90 1.57
N THR A 99 -14.66 -2.31 2.77
CA THR A 99 -15.85 -2.24 3.64
C THR A 99 -16.96 -1.40 3.00
N ALA A 100 -16.63 -0.26 2.38
CA ALA A 100 -17.60 0.54 1.62
C ALA A 100 -18.21 -0.26 0.46
N MET A 101 -17.38 -1.03 -0.28
CA MET A 101 -17.88 -1.96 -1.31
C MET A 101 -18.81 -3.02 -0.72
N ALA A 102 -18.42 -3.64 0.41
CA ALA A 102 -19.24 -4.66 1.10
C ALA A 102 -20.63 -4.12 1.49
N MET A 103 -20.70 -2.88 2.01
CA MET A 103 -21.97 -2.20 2.31
C MET A 103 -22.85 -2.02 1.06
N LEU A 104 -22.24 -1.61 -0.07
CA LEU A 104 -22.97 -1.45 -1.33
C LEU A 104 -23.39 -2.78 -1.96
N VAL A 105 -22.65 -3.87 -1.69
CA VAL A 105 -23.03 -5.24 -2.08
C VAL A 105 -24.27 -5.66 -1.28
N ASP A 106 -24.33 -5.42 0.02
CA ASP A 106 -25.51 -5.66 0.85
C ASP A 106 -26.73 -4.88 0.36
N GLU A 107 -26.53 -3.65 -0.09
CA GLU A 107 -27.57 -2.79 -0.67
C GLU A 107 -27.95 -3.17 -2.11
N ARG A 108 -27.29 -4.18 -2.69
CA ARG A 108 -27.48 -4.62 -4.10
C ARG A 108 -27.22 -3.51 -5.13
N LYS A 109 -26.46 -2.50 -4.76
CA LYS A 109 -25.98 -1.43 -5.66
C LYS A 109 -24.73 -1.83 -6.39
N MET A 110 -24.01 -2.82 -5.88
CA MET A 110 -22.76 -3.37 -6.40
C MET A 110 -22.78 -4.90 -6.23
N ALA A 111 -21.97 -5.60 -7.02
CA ALA A 111 -21.62 -7.00 -6.77
C ALA A 111 -20.10 -7.15 -6.88
N TRP A 112 -19.51 -8.03 -6.07
CA TRP A 112 -18.06 -8.29 -6.12
C TRP A 112 -17.56 -8.70 -7.51
N ASP A 113 -18.43 -9.37 -8.28
CA ASP A 113 -18.10 -9.87 -9.62
C ASP A 113 -18.62 -8.93 -10.74
N ASP A 114 -19.12 -7.74 -10.41
CA ASP A 114 -19.43 -6.73 -11.42
C ASP A 114 -18.17 -6.36 -12.21
N HIS A 115 -18.32 -6.25 -13.54
CA HIS A 115 -17.28 -5.66 -14.36
C HIS A 115 -17.13 -4.16 -14.02
N PRO A 116 -15.90 -3.63 -13.83
CA PRO A 116 -15.70 -2.24 -13.39
C PRO A 116 -16.43 -1.20 -14.25
N ARG A 117 -16.58 -1.43 -15.56
CA ARG A 117 -17.31 -0.51 -16.47
C ARG A 117 -18.79 -0.33 -16.12
N LYS A 118 -19.38 -1.21 -15.37
CA LYS A 118 -20.75 -1.03 -14.89
C LYS A 118 -20.88 0.24 -14.04
N HIS A 119 -19.84 0.58 -13.31
CA HIS A 119 -19.78 1.72 -12.40
C HIS A 119 -18.86 2.84 -12.93
N VAL A 120 -17.78 2.48 -13.62
CA VAL A 120 -16.78 3.39 -14.19
C VAL A 120 -16.68 3.15 -15.71
N PRO A 121 -17.58 3.70 -16.53
CA PRO A 121 -17.68 3.38 -17.97
C PRO A 121 -16.41 3.62 -18.77
N ALA A 122 -15.54 4.55 -18.32
CA ALA A 122 -14.28 4.89 -18.96
C ALA A 122 -13.15 3.88 -18.64
N PHE A 123 -13.31 2.98 -17.67
CA PHE A 123 -12.29 2.02 -17.30
C PHE A 123 -11.94 1.07 -18.46
N ARG A 124 -10.64 0.92 -18.73
CA ARG A 124 -10.08 -0.01 -19.73
C ARG A 124 -8.75 -0.57 -19.21
N LEU A 125 -8.44 -1.81 -19.60
CA LEU A 125 -7.10 -2.39 -19.52
C LEU A 125 -6.53 -2.55 -20.92
N ALA A 126 -5.19 -2.44 -21.05
CA ALA A 126 -4.51 -2.58 -22.33
C ALA A 126 -4.63 -4.00 -22.94
N ASP A 127 -4.66 -5.03 -22.08
CA ASP A 127 -4.81 -6.41 -22.51
C ASP A 127 -6.29 -6.75 -22.76
N PRO A 128 -6.69 -7.17 -23.99
CA PRO A 128 -8.09 -7.42 -24.32
C PRO A 128 -8.73 -8.56 -23.50
N LEU A 129 -7.96 -9.58 -23.12
CA LEU A 129 -8.47 -10.70 -22.33
C LEU A 129 -8.75 -10.26 -20.89
N ALA A 130 -7.81 -9.54 -20.27
CA ALA A 130 -7.99 -8.97 -18.95
C ALA A 130 -9.14 -7.98 -18.95
N ASP A 131 -9.18 -7.06 -19.92
CA ASP A 131 -10.22 -6.04 -20.05
C ASP A 131 -11.64 -6.62 -20.21
N ALA A 132 -11.78 -7.76 -20.88
CA ALA A 132 -13.08 -8.43 -21.05
C ALA A 132 -13.56 -9.21 -19.81
N ASN A 133 -12.64 -9.65 -18.93
CA ASN A 133 -12.93 -10.60 -17.86
C ASN A 133 -12.68 -10.06 -16.45
N VAL A 134 -12.13 -8.86 -16.30
CA VAL A 134 -11.84 -8.25 -15.01
C VAL A 134 -13.13 -7.90 -14.27
N ASN A 135 -13.13 -8.15 -12.95
CA ASN A 135 -14.21 -7.74 -12.07
C ASN A 135 -13.69 -6.90 -10.90
N LEU A 136 -14.58 -6.34 -10.08
CA LEU A 136 -14.22 -5.49 -8.95
C LEU A 136 -13.35 -6.23 -7.92
N ARG A 137 -13.60 -7.50 -7.70
CA ARG A 137 -12.80 -8.37 -6.83
C ARG A 137 -11.34 -8.46 -7.31
N ASP A 138 -11.11 -8.54 -8.63
CA ASP A 138 -9.76 -8.59 -9.19
C ASP A 138 -8.95 -7.32 -8.92
N LEU A 139 -9.64 -6.15 -8.95
CA LEU A 139 -9.01 -4.87 -8.65
C LEU A 139 -8.46 -4.85 -7.22
N VAL A 140 -9.31 -5.22 -6.25
CA VAL A 140 -8.99 -5.11 -4.81
C VAL A 140 -8.27 -6.32 -4.25
N ALA A 141 -8.13 -7.41 -5.02
CA ALA A 141 -7.30 -8.58 -4.70
C ALA A 141 -5.91 -8.52 -5.37
N HIS A 142 -5.55 -7.42 -6.06
CA HIS A 142 -4.24 -7.22 -6.69
C HIS A 142 -3.83 -8.29 -7.70
N ARG A 143 -4.77 -8.75 -8.53
CA ARG A 143 -4.53 -9.84 -9.49
C ARG A 143 -4.86 -9.51 -10.94
N THR A 144 -4.84 -8.22 -11.29
CA THR A 144 -5.12 -7.76 -12.65
C THR A 144 -3.99 -8.03 -13.64
N GLY A 145 -2.75 -8.24 -13.18
CA GLY A 145 -1.55 -8.37 -14.02
C GLY A 145 -0.91 -7.03 -14.38
N VAL A 146 -1.53 -5.90 -14.02
CA VAL A 146 -0.96 -4.55 -14.17
C VAL A 146 0.04 -4.30 -13.06
N ALA A 147 1.26 -3.90 -13.40
CA ALA A 147 2.29 -3.54 -12.43
C ALA A 147 1.90 -2.32 -11.59
N ARG A 148 2.70 -2.04 -10.58
CA ARG A 148 2.38 -1.05 -9.54
C ARG A 148 2.24 0.39 -10.08
N HIS A 149 3.13 0.85 -10.94
CA HIS A 149 3.12 2.17 -11.58
C HIS A 149 2.91 3.36 -10.62
N ASP A 150 3.48 3.32 -9.41
CA ASP A 150 3.26 4.36 -8.41
C ASP A 150 3.77 5.74 -8.85
N SER A 151 4.79 5.81 -9.66
CA SER A 151 5.28 7.05 -10.25
C SER A 151 4.24 7.83 -11.07
N LEU A 152 3.15 7.19 -11.52
CA LEU A 152 2.07 7.91 -12.19
C LEU A 152 1.27 8.82 -11.25
N TRP A 153 1.08 8.42 -10.00
CA TRP A 153 0.25 9.17 -9.05
C TRP A 153 1.08 9.87 -7.96
N TYR A 154 2.27 9.34 -7.63
CA TYR A 154 3.12 9.92 -6.61
C TYR A 154 3.70 11.26 -7.08
N ASN A 155 3.59 12.30 -6.24
CA ASN A 155 3.99 13.67 -6.54
C ASN A 155 3.53 14.10 -7.95
N SER A 156 2.28 13.81 -8.29
CA SER A 156 1.71 13.99 -9.63
C SER A 156 0.68 15.11 -9.66
N LYS A 157 0.59 15.79 -10.80
CA LYS A 157 -0.45 16.79 -11.10
C LYS A 157 -1.73 16.20 -11.69
N TRP A 158 -1.73 14.89 -11.99
CA TRP A 158 -2.87 14.25 -12.65
C TRP A 158 -4.02 13.97 -11.70
N SER A 159 -5.23 14.28 -12.16
CA SER A 159 -6.47 13.93 -11.48
C SER A 159 -6.76 12.42 -11.56
N SER A 160 -7.73 11.95 -10.78
CA SER A 160 -8.21 10.55 -10.85
C SER A 160 -8.70 10.18 -12.25
N GLU A 161 -9.35 11.11 -12.95
CA GLU A 161 -9.85 10.92 -14.32
C GLU A 161 -8.71 10.78 -15.32
N GLU A 162 -7.67 11.59 -15.20
CA GLU A 162 -6.48 11.51 -16.05
C GLU A 162 -5.70 10.23 -15.77
N LEU A 163 -5.56 9.82 -14.51
CA LEU A 163 -4.96 8.54 -14.12
C LEU A 163 -5.78 7.35 -14.66
N LEU A 164 -7.10 7.43 -14.61
CA LEU A 164 -7.99 6.39 -15.16
C LEU A 164 -7.76 6.22 -16.67
N ALA A 165 -7.62 7.31 -17.41
CA ALA A 165 -7.36 7.26 -18.85
C ALA A 165 -6.00 6.60 -19.15
N LYS A 166 -4.97 6.86 -18.32
CA LYS A 166 -3.62 6.31 -18.47
C LYS A 166 -3.55 4.79 -18.24
N ILE A 167 -4.42 4.24 -17.39
CA ILE A 167 -4.49 2.79 -17.13
C ILE A 167 -4.70 2.01 -18.44
N ALA A 168 -5.45 2.55 -19.39
CA ALA A 168 -5.74 1.90 -20.68
C ALA A 168 -4.48 1.64 -21.54
N SER A 169 -3.38 2.36 -21.28
CA SER A 169 -2.11 2.21 -22.01
C SER A 169 -1.06 1.43 -21.21
N LEU A 170 -1.39 0.94 -19.99
CA LEU A 170 -0.47 0.17 -19.16
C LEU A 170 -0.49 -1.30 -19.56
N ALA A 171 0.59 -1.76 -20.19
CA ALA A 171 0.75 -3.18 -20.51
C ALA A 171 0.79 -4.04 -19.23
N LEU A 172 0.24 -5.24 -19.30
CA LEU A 172 0.37 -6.22 -18.23
C LEU A 172 1.80 -6.73 -18.17
N THR A 173 2.37 -6.87 -16.98
CA THR A 173 3.69 -7.49 -16.76
C THR A 173 3.59 -8.97 -16.46
N TYR A 174 2.41 -9.43 -16.01
CA TYR A 174 2.07 -10.84 -15.84
C TYR A 174 0.69 -11.12 -16.40
N SER A 175 0.43 -12.37 -16.74
CA SER A 175 -0.88 -12.79 -17.23
C SER A 175 -1.98 -12.49 -16.20
N PHE A 176 -3.14 -12.10 -16.65
CA PHE A 176 -4.31 -11.85 -15.82
C PHE A 176 -4.57 -12.98 -14.82
N ARG A 177 -4.74 -12.64 -13.55
CA ARG A 177 -4.97 -13.55 -12.41
C ARG A 177 -3.84 -14.56 -12.14
N SER A 178 -2.65 -14.41 -12.71
CA SER A 178 -1.56 -15.39 -12.52
C SER A 178 -0.63 -15.03 -11.36
N THR A 179 -0.51 -13.75 -11.03
CA THR A 179 0.48 -13.26 -10.06
C THR A 179 -0.10 -12.14 -9.21
N TYR A 180 0.25 -12.15 -7.93
CA TYR A 180 -0.04 -11.03 -7.04
C TYR A 180 0.83 -9.82 -7.43
N GLN A 181 0.17 -8.70 -7.73
CA GLN A 181 0.84 -7.44 -8.03
C GLN A 181 0.11 -6.30 -7.32
N TYR A 182 0.66 -5.86 -6.20
CA TYR A 182 0.10 -4.76 -5.43
C TYR A 182 -0.06 -3.51 -6.29
N ASN A 183 -1.26 -2.94 -6.37
CA ASN A 183 -1.57 -1.86 -7.29
C ASN A 183 -2.51 -0.82 -6.67
N ASN A 184 -2.04 0.41 -6.52
CA ASN A 184 -2.80 1.51 -5.95
C ASN A 184 -3.83 2.09 -6.93
N LEU A 185 -3.52 2.12 -8.24
CA LEU A 185 -4.44 2.61 -9.27
C LEU A 185 -5.72 1.77 -9.34
N MET A 186 -5.63 0.46 -9.10
CA MET A 186 -6.82 -0.40 -9.08
C MET A 186 -7.73 -0.10 -7.89
N TYR A 187 -7.18 0.29 -6.73
CA TYR A 187 -7.96 0.78 -5.59
C TYR A 187 -8.58 2.15 -5.85
N MET A 188 -7.89 3.04 -6.58
CA MET A 188 -8.50 4.28 -7.07
C MET A 188 -9.76 3.98 -7.91
N VAL A 189 -9.67 3.05 -8.86
CA VAL A 189 -10.83 2.62 -9.67
C VAL A 189 -11.94 2.04 -8.80
N ALA A 190 -11.61 1.24 -7.78
CA ALA A 190 -12.58 0.73 -6.81
C ALA A 190 -13.27 1.87 -6.05
N GLY A 191 -12.53 2.91 -5.65
CA GLY A 191 -13.09 4.11 -5.03
C GLY A 191 -14.04 4.87 -5.96
N LEU A 192 -13.66 5.04 -7.22
CA LEU A 192 -14.56 5.64 -8.24
C LEU A 192 -15.85 4.80 -8.40
N ALA A 193 -15.73 3.46 -8.39
CA ALA A 193 -16.88 2.56 -8.45
C ALA A 193 -17.78 2.68 -7.21
N VAL A 194 -17.21 2.83 -6.00
CA VAL A 194 -17.97 3.10 -4.76
C VAL A 194 -18.74 4.41 -4.91
N GLY A 195 -18.08 5.48 -5.34
CA GLY A 195 -18.72 6.78 -5.53
C GLY A 195 -19.88 6.72 -6.52
N ALA A 196 -19.68 6.11 -7.68
CA ALA A 196 -20.68 5.96 -8.72
C ALA A 196 -21.89 5.11 -8.25
N ALA A 197 -21.65 3.98 -7.60
CA ALA A 197 -22.71 3.11 -7.08
C ALA A 197 -23.52 3.76 -5.94
N ALA A 198 -22.87 4.62 -5.15
CA ALA A 198 -23.50 5.35 -4.05
C ALA A 198 -24.19 6.65 -4.49
N GLY A 199 -23.90 7.17 -5.68
CA GLY A 199 -24.36 8.49 -6.15
C GLY A 199 -23.69 9.66 -5.43
N THR A 200 -22.45 9.50 -4.99
CA THR A 200 -21.64 10.48 -4.26
C THR A 200 -20.15 10.32 -4.59
N THR A 201 -19.23 10.83 -3.77
CA THR A 201 -17.80 10.50 -3.85
C THR A 201 -17.42 9.41 -2.85
N TRP A 202 -16.29 8.74 -3.06
CA TRP A 202 -15.73 7.79 -2.10
C TRP A 202 -15.53 8.44 -0.72
N ASP A 203 -14.97 9.65 -0.69
CA ASP A 203 -14.73 10.42 0.54
C ASP A 203 -16.01 10.64 1.32
N GLN A 204 -17.05 11.17 0.68
CA GLN A 204 -18.34 11.43 1.31
C GLN A 204 -19.00 10.14 1.80
N PHE A 205 -18.87 9.05 1.04
CA PHE A 205 -19.37 7.75 1.45
C PHE A 205 -18.67 7.26 2.72
N VAL A 206 -17.32 7.25 2.75
CA VAL A 206 -16.53 6.80 3.91
C VAL A 206 -16.85 7.65 5.14
N ARG A 207 -16.87 8.98 5.00
CA ARG A 207 -17.19 9.90 6.10
C ARG A 207 -18.59 9.68 6.66
N SER A 208 -19.61 9.60 5.79
CA SER A 208 -21.00 9.51 6.24
C SER A 208 -21.41 8.12 6.66
N ARG A 209 -20.87 7.07 6.03
CA ARG A 209 -21.34 5.71 6.20
C ARG A 209 -20.44 4.84 7.07
N ILE A 210 -19.17 5.24 7.27
CA ILE A 210 -18.22 4.52 8.11
C ILE A 210 -17.80 5.38 9.28
N PHE A 211 -17.19 6.55 9.05
CA PHE A 211 -16.67 7.37 10.15
C PHE A 211 -17.79 7.84 11.10
N GLY A 212 -18.87 8.41 10.55
CA GLY A 212 -19.99 8.90 11.35
C GLY A 212 -20.59 7.83 12.26
N PRO A 213 -21.09 6.70 11.72
CA PRO A 213 -21.67 5.64 12.53
C PRO A 213 -20.70 5.04 13.57
N LEU A 214 -19.42 4.87 13.21
CA LEU A 214 -18.39 4.32 14.13
C LEU A 214 -17.90 5.34 15.15
N GLY A 215 -18.30 6.62 15.07
CA GLY A 215 -17.83 7.67 15.94
C GLY A 215 -16.35 8.02 15.73
N MET A 216 -15.84 7.84 14.50
CA MET A 216 -14.48 8.21 14.08
C MET A 216 -14.40 9.70 13.76
N ASN A 217 -14.65 10.54 14.77
CA ASN A 217 -14.92 11.97 14.58
C ASN A 217 -13.66 12.80 14.27
N ARG A 218 -12.48 12.23 14.47
CA ARG A 218 -11.20 12.88 14.17
C ARG A 218 -10.69 12.54 12.77
N SER A 219 -11.10 11.39 12.23
CA SER A 219 -10.59 10.87 10.96
C SER A 219 -11.04 11.72 9.78
N VAL A 220 -10.10 11.98 8.87
CA VAL A 220 -10.32 12.73 7.64
C VAL A 220 -9.82 11.95 6.43
N THR A 221 -10.29 12.28 5.23
CA THR A 221 -9.96 11.58 3.98
C THR A 221 -9.02 12.35 3.07
N SER A 222 -8.57 13.52 3.49
CA SER A 222 -7.63 14.38 2.76
C SER A 222 -6.71 15.12 3.72
N ILE A 223 -5.48 15.39 3.30
CA ILE A 223 -4.57 16.27 4.04
C ILE A 223 -5.07 17.73 4.05
N ASN A 224 -5.91 18.12 3.10
CA ASN A 224 -6.49 19.45 3.04
C ASN A 224 -7.43 19.73 4.24
N ASP A 225 -7.92 18.69 4.92
CA ASP A 225 -8.78 18.83 6.09
C ASP A 225 -8.00 18.90 7.42
N LEU A 226 -6.68 18.70 7.41
CA LEU A 226 -5.86 18.62 8.63
C LEU A 226 -5.82 19.93 9.40
N ALA A 227 -5.77 21.06 8.70
CA ALA A 227 -5.74 22.37 9.33
C ALA A 227 -6.98 22.62 10.20
N ASP A 228 -8.16 22.24 9.70
CA ASP A 228 -9.43 22.37 10.44
C ASP A 228 -9.54 21.31 11.54
N ALA A 229 -9.05 20.10 11.28
CA ALA A 229 -9.04 19.02 12.25
C ALA A 229 -8.10 19.33 13.44
N GLY A 230 -6.96 20.00 13.22
CA GLY A 230 -5.94 20.27 14.23
C GLY A 230 -5.37 19.00 14.89
N ASN A 231 -4.39 19.13 15.76
CA ASN A 231 -3.73 18.04 16.48
C ASN A 231 -3.31 16.87 15.55
N PHE A 232 -2.33 17.13 14.71
CA PHE A 232 -1.73 16.16 13.79
C PHE A 232 -0.20 16.15 13.92
N CYS A 233 0.43 15.04 13.55
CA CYS A 233 1.88 14.89 13.55
C CYS A 233 2.53 15.54 12.34
N THR A 234 3.78 15.97 12.48
CA THR A 234 4.70 16.24 11.38
C THR A 234 5.32 14.93 10.91
N PRO A 235 5.39 14.66 9.60
CA PRO A 235 6.04 13.47 9.06
C PRO A 235 7.57 13.59 9.13
N HIS A 236 8.26 12.46 9.36
CA HIS A 236 9.73 12.40 9.44
C HIS A 236 10.28 11.23 8.63
N GLU A 237 11.43 11.45 8.03
CA GLU A 237 12.21 10.41 7.36
C GLU A 237 13.63 10.35 7.93
N LYS A 238 14.23 9.18 7.80
CA LYS A 238 15.63 8.98 8.14
C LYS A 238 16.48 9.12 6.87
N LEU A 239 17.11 10.28 6.70
CA LEU A 239 18.07 10.54 5.63
C LEU A 239 19.48 10.28 6.15
N GLU A 240 20.17 9.31 5.57
CA GLU A 240 21.44 8.78 6.07
C GLU A 240 21.29 8.30 7.54
N ASP A 241 21.77 9.05 8.51
CA ASP A 241 21.65 8.71 9.93
C ASP A 241 20.84 9.75 10.73
N GLU A 242 20.32 10.79 10.07
CA GLU A 242 19.56 11.87 10.70
C GLU A 242 18.06 11.72 10.44
N VAL A 243 17.26 11.95 11.49
CA VAL A 243 15.80 12.06 11.36
C VAL A 243 15.46 13.50 11.04
N VAL A 244 14.80 13.72 9.90
CA VAL A 244 14.42 15.04 9.40
C VAL A 244 12.93 15.11 9.16
N THR A 245 12.36 16.31 9.23
CA THR A 245 10.97 16.55 8.83
C THR A 245 10.85 16.56 7.31
N VAL A 246 9.74 16.02 6.80
CA VAL A 246 9.39 16.06 5.38
C VAL A 246 7.99 16.67 5.22
N PRO A 247 7.62 17.18 4.04
CA PRO A 247 6.27 17.70 3.82
C PRO A 247 5.23 16.58 3.82
N TRP A 248 3.98 16.94 4.13
CA TRP A 248 2.83 16.06 3.91
C TRP A 248 2.60 15.86 2.40
N THR A 249 2.42 14.61 1.99
CA THR A 249 2.16 14.26 0.59
C THR A 249 0.67 14.14 0.32
N ASN A 250 0.18 14.90 -0.65
CA ASN A 250 -1.20 14.79 -1.12
C ASN A 250 -1.36 13.59 -2.06
N VAL A 251 -2.25 12.67 -1.68
CA VAL A 251 -2.57 11.46 -2.46
C VAL A 251 -4.07 11.38 -2.80
N ASP A 252 -4.77 12.50 -2.78
CA ASP A 252 -6.23 12.56 -3.00
C ASP A 252 -6.63 11.98 -4.35
N ALA A 253 -5.79 12.15 -5.40
CA ALA A 253 -6.05 11.58 -6.71
C ALA A 253 -6.20 10.05 -6.71
N VAL A 254 -5.59 9.37 -5.75
CA VAL A 254 -5.72 7.93 -5.52
C VAL A 254 -6.30 7.62 -4.13
N GLY A 255 -7.09 8.54 -3.58
CA GLY A 255 -7.50 8.59 -2.17
C GLY A 255 -7.99 7.27 -1.60
N ALA A 256 -8.77 6.51 -2.34
CA ALA A 256 -9.30 5.22 -1.91
C ALA A 256 -8.23 4.15 -1.60
N CYS A 257 -6.97 4.37 -1.97
CA CYS A 257 -5.87 3.48 -1.63
C CYS A 257 -5.05 3.92 -0.43
N GLY A 258 -5.11 5.23 0.00
CA GLY A 258 -4.10 5.70 0.94
C GLY A 258 -4.32 7.04 1.63
N SER A 259 -5.42 7.78 1.40
CA SER A 259 -5.54 9.18 1.85
C SER A 259 -6.13 9.40 3.25
N ILE A 260 -6.59 8.36 3.93
CA ILE A 260 -7.15 8.52 5.29
C ILE A 260 -6.05 8.95 6.25
N ASN A 261 -6.37 9.98 7.06
CA ASN A 261 -5.62 10.38 8.23
C ASN A 261 -6.49 10.10 9.46
N SER A 262 -5.94 9.42 10.45
CA SER A 262 -6.70 8.94 11.61
C SER A 262 -5.88 8.98 12.90
N CYS A 263 -6.54 8.76 14.02
CA CYS A 263 -5.94 8.63 15.34
C CYS A 263 -6.27 7.26 15.95
N VAL A 264 -5.51 6.86 16.96
CA VAL A 264 -5.71 5.53 17.56
C VAL A 264 -7.04 5.39 18.30
N ARG A 265 -7.63 6.49 18.80
CA ARG A 265 -8.98 6.48 19.37
C ARG A 265 -10.03 6.06 18.34
N ASP A 266 -10.01 6.66 17.15
CA ASP A 266 -10.93 6.34 16.08
C ASP A 266 -10.67 4.93 15.54
N LEU A 267 -9.40 4.55 15.38
CA LEU A 267 -9.03 3.21 14.93
C LEU A 267 -9.43 2.12 15.93
N ALA A 268 -9.52 2.39 17.23
CA ALA A 268 -10.04 1.42 18.20
C ALA A 268 -11.49 1.03 17.89
N ASN A 269 -12.34 1.99 17.52
CA ASN A 269 -13.71 1.73 17.07
C ASN A 269 -13.72 0.90 15.78
N TRP A 270 -12.85 1.25 14.83
CA TRP A 270 -12.66 0.48 13.60
C TRP A 270 -12.26 -0.98 13.87
N LEU A 271 -11.28 -1.22 14.75
CA LEU A 271 -10.84 -2.56 15.13
C LEU A 271 -11.97 -3.38 15.75
N ARG A 272 -12.74 -2.79 16.68
CA ARG A 272 -13.91 -3.47 17.30
C ARG A 272 -14.96 -3.84 16.27
N PHE A 273 -15.24 -2.93 15.33
CA PHE A 273 -16.18 -3.19 14.23
C PHE A 273 -15.69 -4.34 13.35
N GLN A 274 -14.41 -4.37 12.98
CA GLN A 274 -13.82 -5.41 12.14
C GLN A 274 -13.72 -6.79 12.83
N LEU A 275 -13.55 -6.81 14.15
CA LEU A 275 -13.58 -8.04 14.97
C LEU A 275 -15.00 -8.56 15.18
N GLY A 276 -16.01 -7.73 14.96
CA GLY A 276 -17.41 -8.05 15.18
C GLY A 276 -18.08 -8.78 14.02
N ASP A 277 -19.39 -8.67 13.98
CA ASP A 277 -20.24 -9.28 12.96
C ASP A 277 -20.78 -8.27 11.91
N GLY A 278 -20.23 -7.06 11.89
CA GLY A 278 -20.70 -5.96 11.05
C GLY A 278 -21.83 -5.12 11.69
N THR A 279 -22.10 -5.34 12.98
CA THR A 279 -23.03 -4.55 13.78
C THR A 279 -22.25 -3.56 14.67
N TRP A 280 -22.76 -2.35 14.80
CA TRP A 280 -22.20 -1.32 15.68
C TRP A 280 -23.32 -0.60 16.43
N ASN A 281 -23.25 -0.53 17.76
CA ASN A 281 -24.26 0.08 18.62
C ASN A 281 -25.69 -0.42 18.32
N GLY A 282 -25.85 -1.68 17.97
CA GLY A 282 -27.13 -2.30 17.65
C GLY A 282 -27.61 -2.09 16.20
N GLU A 283 -26.89 -1.31 15.39
CA GLU A 283 -27.18 -1.10 13.97
C GLU A 283 -26.25 -1.96 13.10
N ARG A 284 -26.82 -2.65 12.13
CA ARG A 284 -26.04 -3.44 11.16
C ARG A 284 -25.57 -2.55 10.02
N LEU A 285 -24.27 -2.29 9.99
CA LEU A 285 -23.64 -1.47 8.94
C LEU A 285 -23.25 -2.31 7.72
N VAL A 286 -22.86 -3.57 7.93
CA VAL A 286 -22.53 -4.54 6.88
C VAL A 286 -22.96 -5.94 7.33
N SER A 287 -23.37 -6.81 6.42
CA SER A 287 -23.67 -8.20 6.77
C SER A 287 -22.40 -8.94 7.18
N LYS A 288 -22.53 -9.88 8.13
CA LYS A 288 -21.39 -10.72 8.52
C LYS A 288 -20.77 -11.42 7.30
N ALA A 289 -21.57 -11.87 6.36
CA ALA A 289 -21.11 -12.56 5.17
C ALA A 289 -20.20 -11.68 4.30
N ASN A 290 -20.57 -10.41 4.07
CA ASN A 290 -19.75 -9.48 3.28
C ASN A 290 -18.56 -8.92 4.06
N LEU A 291 -18.64 -8.83 5.39
CA LEU A 291 -17.48 -8.52 6.23
C LEU A 291 -16.47 -9.67 6.20
N ASP A 292 -16.92 -10.91 6.39
CA ASP A 292 -16.08 -12.12 6.31
C ASP A 292 -15.45 -12.27 4.91
N GLU A 293 -16.17 -11.89 3.84
CA GLU A 293 -15.63 -11.89 2.47
C GLU A 293 -14.41 -10.97 2.35
N THR A 294 -14.41 -9.80 3.02
CA THR A 294 -13.24 -8.92 3.02
C THR A 294 -12.03 -9.52 3.73
N HIS A 295 -12.24 -10.42 4.67
CA HIS A 295 -11.20 -11.12 5.43
C HIS A 295 -10.81 -12.49 4.83
N SER A 296 -11.52 -12.94 3.78
CA SER A 296 -11.30 -14.26 3.16
C SER A 296 -10.14 -14.22 2.15
N PRO A 297 -9.34 -15.29 2.02
CA PRO A 297 -8.25 -15.38 1.05
C PRO A 297 -8.74 -15.29 -0.40
N HIS A 298 -8.18 -14.39 -1.18
CA HIS A 298 -8.48 -14.23 -2.61
C HIS A 298 -7.29 -14.50 -3.52
N PHE A 299 -6.09 -14.35 -3.00
CA PHE A 299 -4.86 -14.66 -3.74
C PHE A 299 -3.74 -15.08 -2.79
N VAL A 300 -3.06 -16.16 -3.13
CA VAL A 300 -1.89 -16.62 -2.36
C VAL A 300 -0.71 -15.69 -2.68
N VAL A 301 -0.07 -15.17 -1.63
CA VAL A 301 1.11 -14.32 -1.74
C VAL A 301 2.33 -15.13 -1.32
N PRO A 302 3.44 -15.08 -2.08
CA PRO A 302 4.69 -15.70 -1.63
C PRO A 302 5.12 -15.15 -0.27
N VAL A 303 5.52 -16.05 0.63
CA VAL A 303 6.03 -15.65 1.95
C VAL A 303 7.48 -15.19 1.77
N ASP A 304 7.77 -13.96 2.17
CA ASP A 304 9.13 -13.44 2.16
C ASP A 304 10.02 -14.13 3.22
N GLU A 305 11.35 -14.05 3.01
CA GLU A 305 12.33 -14.71 3.88
C GLU A 305 12.23 -14.21 5.33
N THR A 306 12.11 -12.90 5.52
CA THR A 306 11.99 -12.29 6.86
C THR A 306 10.77 -12.80 7.61
N SER A 307 9.60 -12.82 6.97
CA SER A 307 8.36 -13.32 7.58
C SER A 307 8.44 -14.81 7.88
N ARG A 308 9.09 -15.60 7.00
CA ARG A 308 9.27 -17.05 7.20
C ARG A 308 10.19 -17.35 8.36
N ASP A 309 11.36 -16.72 8.39
CA ASP A 309 12.42 -17.08 9.31
C ASP A 309 12.22 -16.46 10.71
N LEU A 310 11.65 -15.26 10.77
CA LEU A 310 11.48 -14.55 12.03
C LEU A 310 10.09 -14.74 12.64
N ALA A 311 9.03 -14.67 11.85
CA ALA A 311 7.65 -14.76 12.33
C ALA A 311 7.02 -16.15 12.13
N GLU A 312 7.80 -17.12 11.67
CA GLU A 312 7.36 -18.51 11.40
C GLU A 312 6.14 -18.54 10.46
N THR A 313 6.05 -17.53 9.56
CA THR A 313 4.97 -17.43 8.60
C THR A 313 5.18 -18.43 7.48
N THR A 314 4.23 -19.32 7.27
CA THR A 314 4.26 -20.33 6.20
C THR A 314 3.18 -20.09 5.14
N ILE A 315 2.16 -19.30 5.46
CA ILE A 315 1.04 -18.99 4.57
C ILE A 315 0.77 -17.50 4.63
N THR A 316 0.70 -16.88 3.47
CA THR A 316 0.21 -15.52 3.31
C THR A 316 -0.75 -15.47 2.14
N SER A 317 -1.88 -14.82 2.33
CA SER A 317 -2.88 -14.57 1.27
C SER A 317 -3.33 -13.12 1.34
N TYR A 318 -3.52 -12.50 0.20
CA TYR A 318 -4.22 -11.23 0.13
C TYR A 318 -5.73 -11.49 0.08
N CYS A 319 -6.44 -10.78 0.93
CA CYS A 319 -7.89 -10.74 1.00
C CYS A 319 -8.41 -9.53 0.22
N LEU A 320 -9.49 -8.87 0.65
CA LEU A 320 -9.94 -7.62 0.07
C LEU A 320 -9.58 -6.47 1.03
N GLY A 321 -8.44 -5.82 0.78
CA GLY A 321 -7.90 -4.76 1.65
C GLY A 321 -7.20 -5.24 2.93
N TRP A 322 -6.95 -6.53 3.03
CA TRP A 322 -6.29 -7.18 4.16
C TRP A 322 -5.34 -8.28 3.71
N ASN A 323 -4.35 -8.59 4.54
CA ASN A 323 -3.55 -9.81 4.45
C ASN A 323 -4.01 -10.79 5.52
N LEU A 324 -4.22 -12.04 5.15
CA LEU A 324 -4.37 -13.15 6.07
C LEU A 324 -3.06 -13.94 6.10
N LEU A 325 -2.49 -14.11 7.27
CA LEU A 325 -1.23 -14.84 7.45
C LEU A 325 -1.25 -15.61 8.77
N ASN A 326 -0.42 -16.63 8.86
CA ASN A 326 -0.10 -17.18 10.16
C ASN A 326 1.11 -16.43 10.74
N TYR A 327 1.01 -16.08 12.00
CA TYR A 327 2.06 -15.58 12.86
C TYR A 327 2.31 -16.64 13.92
N ARG A 328 3.45 -17.31 13.81
CA ARG A 328 3.71 -18.52 14.61
C ARG A 328 2.54 -19.52 14.40
N ASP A 329 1.83 -19.94 15.42
CA ASP A 329 0.66 -20.83 15.31
C ASP A 329 -0.71 -20.10 15.32
N ARG A 330 -0.71 -18.77 15.19
CA ARG A 330 -1.92 -17.93 15.21
C ARG A 330 -2.26 -17.41 13.82
N THR A 331 -3.54 -17.37 13.50
CA THR A 331 -4.03 -16.67 12.30
C THR A 331 -4.26 -15.22 12.64
N ILE A 332 -3.66 -14.31 11.87
CA ILE A 332 -3.87 -12.88 11.95
C ILE A 332 -4.34 -12.32 10.62
N ILE A 333 -5.17 -11.27 10.70
CA ILE A 333 -5.61 -10.46 9.57
C ILE A 333 -5.01 -9.08 9.78
N ALA A 334 -4.18 -8.61 8.85
CA ALA A 334 -3.42 -7.39 9.07
C ALA A 334 -3.24 -6.60 7.78
N HIS A 335 -3.04 -5.30 7.91
CA HIS A 335 -2.56 -4.46 6.81
C HIS A 335 -1.62 -3.37 7.34
N GLY A 336 -0.54 -3.14 6.63
CA GLY A 336 0.35 -2.03 6.88
C GLY A 336 -0.01 -0.81 6.03
N GLY A 337 0.47 0.35 6.43
CA GLY A 337 0.36 1.59 5.67
C GLY A 337 1.66 2.36 5.73
N ALA A 338 2.04 2.94 4.62
CA ALA A 338 3.16 3.85 4.52
C ALA A 338 2.81 4.98 3.55
N ILE A 339 3.19 6.16 3.91
CA ILE A 339 3.24 7.37 3.08
C ILE A 339 4.37 8.22 3.67
N ASP A 340 4.94 9.12 2.89
CA ASP A 340 6.12 9.88 3.28
C ASP A 340 6.08 10.34 4.73
N GLY A 341 7.11 9.97 5.48
CA GLY A 341 7.25 10.28 6.88
C GLY A 341 6.31 9.55 7.86
N PHE A 342 5.45 8.65 7.40
CA PHE A 342 4.53 7.90 8.27
C PHE A 342 4.55 6.40 8.00
N ASN A 343 4.41 5.64 9.08
CA ASN A 343 4.09 4.22 9.04
C ASN A 343 2.89 3.91 9.94
N ALA A 344 2.03 3.02 9.47
CA ALA A 344 0.87 2.53 10.20
C ALA A 344 0.73 1.01 10.08
N GLY A 345 0.10 0.40 11.05
CA GLY A 345 -0.22 -1.01 11.00
C GLY A 345 -1.49 -1.31 11.79
N VAL A 346 -2.35 -2.15 11.21
CA VAL A 346 -3.50 -2.72 11.91
C VAL A 346 -3.42 -4.23 11.87
N ALA A 347 -3.82 -4.89 12.95
CA ALA A 347 -3.87 -6.33 13.05
C ALA A 347 -5.08 -6.78 13.86
N LEU A 348 -5.70 -7.86 13.42
CA LEU A 348 -6.81 -8.53 14.08
C LEU A 348 -6.40 -9.97 14.37
N VAL A 349 -6.71 -10.46 15.56
CA VAL A 349 -6.62 -11.88 15.94
C VAL A 349 -8.03 -12.34 16.32
N PRO A 350 -8.90 -12.67 15.34
CA PRO A 350 -10.32 -12.89 15.59
C PRO A 350 -10.61 -13.94 16.65
N LYS A 351 -9.83 -15.05 16.68
CA LYS A 351 -10.00 -16.12 17.69
C LYS A 351 -9.69 -15.67 19.12
N ALA A 352 -8.84 -14.66 19.29
CA ALA A 352 -8.49 -14.11 20.59
C ALA A 352 -9.31 -12.86 20.95
N GLY A 353 -10.08 -12.30 20.00
CA GLY A 353 -10.79 -11.04 20.19
C GLY A 353 -9.84 -9.85 20.35
N VAL A 354 -8.64 -9.92 19.78
CA VAL A 354 -7.59 -8.90 19.89
C VAL A 354 -7.51 -8.09 18.60
N GLY A 355 -7.48 -6.77 18.73
CA GLY A 355 -7.20 -5.82 17.66
C GLY A 355 -6.11 -4.84 18.08
N ILE A 356 -5.21 -4.53 17.15
CA ILE A 356 -4.06 -3.63 17.35
C ILE A 356 -4.05 -2.61 16.23
N ALA A 357 -3.88 -1.32 16.58
CA ALA A 357 -3.52 -0.27 15.64
C ALA A 357 -2.29 0.47 16.15
N ILE A 358 -1.31 0.67 15.28
CA ILE A 358 -0.05 1.37 15.58
C ILE A 358 0.15 2.45 14.54
N LEU A 359 0.48 3.66 14.98
CA LEU A 359 0.79 4.80 14.15
C LEU A 359 2.15 5.36 14.53
N SER A 360 2.97 5.73 13.55
CA SER A 360 4.30 6.31 13.71
C SER A 360 4.49 7.47 12.76
N ASN A 361 5.09 8.56 13.23
CA ASN A 361 5.48 9.70 12.40
C ASN A 361 6.94 9.62 11.91
N LEU A 362 7.43 8.41 11.76
CA LEU A 362 8.70 8.11 11.09
C LEU A 362 8.47 7.05 10.01
N ALA A 363 8.82 7.37 8.77
CA ALA A 363 8.93 6.37 7.72
C ALA A 363 10.19 5.53 7.94
N HIS A 364 9.99 4.34 8.48
CA HIS A 364 11.08 3.41 8.73
C HIS A 364 10.58 1.98 8.60
N ASP A 365 11.14 1.26 7.65
CA ASP A 365 10.73 -0.10 7.35
C ASP A 365 10.83 -1.02 8.57
N LEU A 366 9.82 -1.86 8.74
CA LEU A 366 9.71 -2.88 9.77
C LEU A 366 9.58 -2.39 11.22
N VAL A 367 9.68 -1.08 11.54
CA VAL A 367 9.52 -0.59 12.93
C VAL A 367 8.11 -0.90 13.45
N VAL A 368 7.06 -0.48 12.72
CA VAL A 368 5.67 -0.79 13.09
C VAL A 368 5.41 -2.30 13.07
N TRP A 369 6.05 -3.05 12.15
CA TRP A 369 5.99 -4.51 12.12
C TRP A 369 6.60 -5.13 13.38
N SER A 370 7.75 -4.63 13.85
CA SER A 370 8.39 -5.12 15.08
C SER A 370 7.58 -4.78 16.33
N MET A 371 7.03 -3.56 16.43
CA MET A 371 6.12 -3.16 17.50
C MET A 371 4.89 -4.07 17.57
N ARG A 372 4.26 -4.33 16.42
CA ARG A 372 3.11 -5.25 16.32
C ARG A 372 3.46 -6.64 16.80
N ASN A 373 4.60 -7.19 16.38
CA ASN A 373 5.00 -8.54 16.74
C ASN A 373 5.34 -8.65 18.23
N SER A 374 6.00 -7.64 18.82
CA SER A 374 6.23 -7.58 20.26
C SER A 374 4.91 -7.54 21.05
N LEU A 375 3.92 -6.77 20.56
CA LEU A 375 2.58 -6.75 21.15
C LEU A 375 1.85 -8.08 21.00
N LEU A 376 1.95 -8.73 19.84
CA LEU A 376 1.33 -10.03 19.61
C LEU A 376 1.94 -11.10 20.53
N ASP A 377 3.27 -11.09 20.72
CA ASP A 377 3.91 -12.01 21.66
C ASP A 377 3.37 -11.81 23.08
N HIS A 378 3.27 -10.55 23.53
CA HIS A 378 2.75 -10.24 24.85
C HIS A 378 1.26 -10.56 25.01
N LEU A 379 0.41 -10.09 24.09
CA LEU A 379 -1.05 -10.25 24.16
C LEU A 379 -1.53 -11.68 23.93
N LEU A 380 -0.74 -12.54 23.29
CA LEU A 380 -1.09 -13.93 23.00
C LEU A 380 -0.34 -14.93 23.89
N ASP A 381 0.35 -14.44 24.93
CA ASP A 381 1.15 -15.25 25.84
C ASP A 381 2.16 -16.17 25.10
N LEU A 382 2.82 -15.60 24.09
CA LEU A 382 3.87 -16.28 23.33
C LEU A 382 5.24 -15.97 23.94
N SER A 383 6.20 -16.86 23.73
CA SER A 383 7.58 -16.60 24.15
C SER A 383 8.11 -15.33 23.47
N PRO A 384 8.55 -14.31 24.23
CA PRO A 384 9.00 -13.06 23.66
C PRO A 384 10.24 -13.25 22.78
N LYS A 385 10.32 -12.47 21.70
CA LYS A 385 11.46 -12.44 20.79
C LYS A 385 12.02 -11.01 20.72
N ASP A 386 13.32 -10.88 20.53
CA ASP A 386 13.97 -9.57 20.33
C ASP A 386 13.71 -9.04 18.91
N TRP A 387 12.47 -8.61 18.64
CA TRP A 387 12.06 -8.08 17.34
C TRP A 387 12.85 -6.85 16.92
N TYR A 388 13.30 -6.04 17.87
CA TYR A 388 14.05 -4.82 17.58
C TYR A 388 15.49 -5.13 17.18
N GLY A 389 16.14 -6.09 17.85
CA GLY A 389 17.45 -6.61 17.45
C GLY A 389 17.43 -7.23 16.05
N GLU A 390 16.40 -8.02 15.74
CA GLU A 390 16.23 -8.62 14.42
C GLU A 390 16.06 -7.56 13.32
N VAL A 391 15.22 -6.55 13.54
CA VAL A 391 15.01 -5.46 12.57
C VAL A 391 16.31 -4.64 12.38
N LYS A 392 17.05 -4.36 13.45
CA LYS A 392 18.37 -3.71 13.33
C LYS A 392 19.34 -4.53 12.49
N ALA A 393 19.36 -5.86 12.66
CA ALA A 393 20.21 -6.73 11.86
C ALA A 393 19.82 -6.74 10.37
N ILE A 394 18.50 -6.74 10.07
CA ILE A 394 18.00 -6.61 8.69
C ILE A 394 18.44 -5.29 8.07
N HIS A 395 18.30 -4.17 8.79
CA HIS A 395 18.70 -2.86 8.29
C HIS A 395 20.19 -2.77 8.04
N ALA A 396 21.02 -3.35 8.92
CA ALA A 396 22.46 -3.42 8.71
C ALA A 396 22.82 -4.20 7.43
N LYS A 397 22.18 -5.37 7.22
CA LYS A 397 22.35 -6.18 6.01
C LYS A 397 21.92 -5.44 4.74
N ASN A 398 20.75 -4.78 4.79
CA ASN A 398 20.24 -4.02 3.64
C ASN A 398 21.14 -2.82 3.30
N ARG A 399 21.69 -2.15 4.31
CA ARG A 399 22.66 -1.05 4.12
C ARG A 399 23.93 -1.56 3.46
N GLU A 400 24.49 -2.66 3.95
CA GLU A 400 25.68 -3.29 3.35
C GLU A 400 25.43 -3.67 1.87
N GLN A 401 24.27 -4.26 1.59
CA GLN A 401 23.89 -4.61 0.21
C GLN A 401 23.73 -3.36 -0.67
N SER A 402 23.06 -2.30 -0.17
CA SER A 402 22.91 -1.03 -0.90
C SER A 402 24.26 -0.39 -1.22
N ASP A 403 25.19 -0.40 -0.27
CA ASP A 403 26.53 0.16 -0.48
C ASP A 403 27.33 -0.67 -1.50
N LYS A 404 27.18 -2.00 -1.47
CA LYS A 404 27.75 -2.90 -2.48
C LYS A 404 27.17 -2.61 -3.87
N ASP A 405 25.86 -2.48 -3.99
CA ASP A 405 25.18 -2.20 -5.25
C ASP A 405 25.61 -0.84 -5.83
N LYS A 406 25.72 0.19 -4.99
CA LYS A 406 26.26 1.50 -5.38
C LYS A 406 27.69 1.40 -5.91
N LYS A 407 28.55 0.61 -5.24
CA LYS A 407 29.94 0.39 -5.65
C LYS A 407 30.00 -0.37 -6.98
N GLU A 408 29.26 -1.47 -7.12
CA GLU A 408 29.18 -2.23 -8.36
C GLU A 408 28.68 -1.38 -9.54
N ARG A 409 27.69 -0.50 -9.29
CA ARG A 409 27.20 0.45 -10.29
C ARG A 409 28.30 1.43 -10.70
N ALA A 410 29.04 1.98 -9.73
CA ALA A 410 30.16 2.87 -10.01
C ALA A 410 31.28 2.18 -10.81
N GLU A 411 31.59 0.91 -10.50
CA GLU A 411 32.59 0.10 -11.22
C GLU A 411 32.17 -0.24 -12.66
N LYS A 412 30.85 -0.38 -12.91
CA LYS A 412 30.29 -0.61 -14.26
C LYS A 412 30.29 0.65 -15.12
N ARG A 413 30.54 1.83 -14.55
CA ARG A 413 30.67 3.06 -15.31
C ARG A 413 31.88 3.01 -16.23
N VAL A 414 31.67 3.22 -17.53
CA VAL A 414 32.79 3.32 -18.49
C VAL A 414 33.32 4.74 -18.46
N ALA A 415 34.53 4.90 -17.94
CA ALA A 415 35.17 6.21 -17.84
C ALA A 415 35.64 6.75 -19.20
N ASN A 416 35.77 8.07 -19.32
CA ASN A 416 36.33 8.78 -20.50
C ASN A 416 35.50 8.53 -21.78
N THR A 417 34.21 8.29 -21.70
CA THR A 417 33.28 8.31 -22.84
C THR A 417 32.72 9.72 -23.02
N ASN A 418 32.25 10.00 -24.23
CA ASN A 418 31.49 11.18 -24.55
C ASN A 418 30.10 10.78 -25.06
N PRO A 419 29.10 11.65 -24.95
CA PRO A 419 27.84 11.48 -25.67
C PRO A 419 28.11 11.35 -27.17
N SER A 420 27.28 10.60 -27.89
CA SER A 420 27.42 10.41 -29.34
C SER A 420 27.07 11.64 -30.14
N HIS A 421 26.37 12.60 -29.55
CA HIS A 421 25.85 13.85 -30.16
C HIS A 421 26.17 15.06 -29.30
N ASP A 422 26.03 16.25 -29.87
CA ASP A 422 26.04 17.49 -29.11
C ASP A 422 24.84 17.56 -28.15
N LEU A 423 25.00 18.17 -26.98
CA LEU A 423 23.92 18.21 -25.98
C LEU A 423 22.61 18.82 -26.50
N ALA A 424 22.70 19.71 -27.48
CA ALA A 424 21.52 20.31 -28.12
C ALA A 424 20.65 19.28 -28.87
N ASP A 425 21.22 18.18 -29.36
CA ASP A 425 20.50 17.15 -30.10
C ASP A 425 19.61 16.28 -29.20
N TYR A 426 19.90 16.24 -27.89
CA TYR A 426 19.08 15.54 -26.90
C TYR A 426 17.87 16.35 -26.46
N VAL A 427 17.87 17.67 -26.69
CA VAL A 427 16.79 18.58 -26.30
C VAL A 427 15.50 18.27 -27.07
N GLY A 428 14.36 18.35 -26.37
CA GLY A 428 13.04 18.20 -26.98
C GLY A 428 12.04 17.50 -26.06
N ASP A 429 10.86 17.30 -26.59
CA ASP A 429 9.77 16.58 -25.95
C ASP A 429 9.79 15.11 -26.36
N TYR A 430 9.56 14.25 -25.37
CA TYR A 430 9.52 12.80 -25.50
C TYR A 430 8.23 12.29 -24.87
N SER A 431 7.49 11.46 -25.57
CA SER A 431 6.15 11.04 -25.17
C SER A 431 5.98 9.53 -25.02
N ASP A 432 5.23 9.13 -24.01
CA ASP A 432 4.72 7.78 -23.77
C ASP A 432 3.20 7.85 -23.56
N ASP A 433 2.44 6.90 -24.08
CA ASP A 433 0.97 6.93 -24.06
C ASP A 433 0.39 6.91 -22.64
N ALA A 434 1.04 6.21 -21.70
CA ALA A 434 0.62 6.15 -20.31
C ALA A 434 1.21 7.29 -19.47
N TYR A 435 2.51 7.57 -19.67
CA TYR A 435 3.27 8.49 -18.81
C TYR A 435 3.25 9.94 -19.31
N GLY A 436 2.67 10.19 -20.49
CA GLY A 436 2.57 11.53 -21.07
C GLY A 436 3.92 12.01 -21.60
N THR A 437 4.16 13.32 -21.52
CA THR A 437 5.33 13.96 -22.10
C THR A 437 6.38 14.29 -21.03
N ALA A 438 7.62 13.88 -21.31
CA ALA A 438 8.83 14.33 -20.63
C ALA A 438 9.56 15.33 -21.52
N THR A 439 10.11 16.39 -20.94
CA THR A 439 10.87 17.42 -21.65
C THR A 439 12.32 17.38 -21.23
N VAL A 440 13.22 17.33 -22.19
CA VAL A 440 14.67 17.50 -21.99
C VAL A 440 15.05 18.92 -22.44
N GLY A 441 15.63 19.69 -21.55
CA GLY A 441 16.13 21.04 -21.79
C GLY A 441 17.66 21.10 -21.73
N LEU A 442 18.22 22.26 -22.06
CA LEU A 442 19.65 22.56 -21.92
C LEU A 442 19.78 23.90 -21.18
N GLU A 443 20.32 23.87 -19.97
CA GLU A 443 20.51 25.04 -19.12
C GLU A 443 21.95 25.08 -18.60
N GLU A 444 22.60 26.22 -18.72
CA GLU A 444 23.98 26.41 -18.26
C GLU A 444 24.98 25.34 -18.74
N GLY A 445 24.77 24.77 -19.93
CA GLY A 445 25.64 23.74 -20.51
C GLY A 445 25.41 22.32 -19.96
N ALA A 446 24.33 22.08 -19.21
CA ALA A 446 23.90 20.76 -18.75
C ALA A 446 22.48 20.45 -19.21
N LEU A 447 22.21 19.17 -19.49
CA LEU A 447 20.83 18.73 -19.76
C LEU A 447 19.99 18.84 -18.49
N THR A 448 18.73 19.23 -18.67
CA THR A 448 17.69 19.18 -17.63
C THR A 448 16.59 18.24 -18.06
N PHE A 449 15.95 17.60 -17.11
CA PHE A 449 14.82 16.70 -17.32
C PHE A 449 13.62 17.19 -16.54
N ALA A 450 12.47 17.23 -17.18
CA ALA A 450 11.21 17.57 -16.57
C ALA A 450 10.13 16.56 -16.97
N TRP A 451 9.48 15.98 -15.99
CA TRP A 451 8.35 15.09 -16.21
C TRP A 451 7.37 15.19 -15.06
N ASN A 452 6.11 15.51 -15.36
CA ASN A 452 5.08 15.76 -14.37
C ASN A 452 5.53 16.88 -13.38
N ASN A 453 5.57 16.61 -12.06
CA ASN A 453 6.14 17.54 -11.07
C ASN A 453 7.63 17.30 -10.80
N HIS A 454 8.21 16.29 -11.42
CA HIS A 454 9.62 15.95 -11.22
C HIS A 454 10.54 16.79 -12.11
N ARG A 455 11.65 17.24 -11.56
CA ARG A 455 12.72 18.00 -12.23
C ARG A 455 14.06 17.42 -11.84
N ALA A 456 15.01 17.41 -12.76
CA ALA A 456 16.38 16.99 -12.47
C ALA A 456 17.37 17.73 -13.38
N LYS A 457 18.53 18.09 -12.85
CA LYS A 457 19.72 18.42 -13.62
C LYS A 457 20.48 17.12 -13.89
N LEU A 458 20.88 16.91 -15.14
CA LEU A 458 21.51 15.67 -15.59
C LEU A 458 23.00 15.87 -15.82
N GLU A 459 23.79 14.93 -15.32
CA GLU A 459 25.23 14.83 -15.56
C GLU A 459 25.51 13.65 -16.49
N HIS A 460 26.50 13.80 -17.40
CA HIS A 460 26.93 12.70 -18.25
C HIS A 460 27.47 11.54 -17.43
N TRP A 461 26.87 10.36 -17.60
CA TRP A 461 27.30 9.15 -16.90
C TRP A 461 28.29 8.33 -17.73
N HIS A 462 27.88 7.83 -18.87
CA HIS A 462 28.72 7.22 -19.90
C HIS A 462 27.91 7.08 -21.22
N PHE A 463 28.60 7.09 -22.37
CA PHE A 463 27.99 7.04 -23.70
C PHE A 463 26.78 8.00 -23.78
N ASP A 464 25.60 7.52 -24.14
CA ASP A 464 24.36 8.29 -24.21
C ASP A 464 23.48 8.16 -22.94
N THR A 465 24.11 7.79 -21.82
CA THR A 465 23.46 7.72 -20.52
C THR A 465 23.79 8.94 -19.67
N PHE A 466 22.75 9.53 -19.09
CA PHE A 466 22.84 10.66 -18.17
C PHE A 466 22.20 10.30 -16.85
N ALA A 467 22.70 10.83 -15.75
CA ALA A 467 22.21 10.59 -14.41
C ALA A 467 22.04 11.89 -13.64
N GLY A 468 21.13 11.91 -12.68
CA GLY A 468 20.89 13.07 -11.84
C GLY A 468 20.14 12.70 -10.56
N LYS A 469 19.64 13.71 -9.86
CA LYS A 469 18.74 13.57 -8.72
C LYS A 469 17.53 14.48 -8.96
N TYR A 470 16.36 14.04 -8.55
CA TYR A 470 15.17 14.89 -8.59
C TYR A 470 15.29 16.09 -7.65
N GLU A 471 14.63 17.19 -8.05
CA GLU A 471 14.46 18.42 -7.27
C GLU A 471 12.96 18.65 -7.03
N PRO A 472 12.52 18.93 -5.80
CA PRO A 472 13.27 18.86 -4.54
C PRO A 472 13.70 17.44 -4.20
N PRO A 473 14.64 17.25 -3.25
CA PRO A 473 15.21 15.95 -2.92
C PRO A 473 14.22 14.98 -2.21
N ASP A 474 12.94 15.17 -2.43
CA ASP A 474 11.85 14.39 -1.82
C ASP A 474 11.81 12.94 -2.33
N TRP A 475 12.49 12.68 -3.44
CA TRP A 475 12.65 11.34 -3.98
C TRP A 475 14.12 10.92 -3.92
N PRO A 476 14.52 10.06 -2.96
CA PRO A 476 15.93 9.70 -2.78
C PRO A 476 16.52 8.85 -3.92
N VAL A 477 15.68 8.41 -4.88
CA VAL A 477 16.12 7.55 -5.98
C VAL A 477 16.80 8.39 -7.06
N PRO A 478 18.06 8.07 -7.42
CA PRO A 478 18.73 8.73 -8.53
C PRO A 478 18.00 8.43 -9.83
N ILE A 479 17.84 9.45 -10.69
CA ILE A 479 17.33 9.28 -12.03
C ILE A 479 18.47 8.85 -12.96
N GLU A 480 18.19 7.90 -13.86
CA GLU A 480 19.10 7.52 -14.94
C GLU A 480 18.32 7.46 -16.26
N ILE A 481 18.84 8.14 -17.26
CA ILE A 481 18.23 8.26 -18.59
C ILE A 481 19.22 7.77 -19.63
N LEU A 482 18.81 6.74 -20.39
CA LEU A 482 19.51 6.26 -21.56
C LEU A 482 18.82 6.78 -22.82
N PHE A 483 19.52 7.54 -23.64
CA PHE A 483 19.04 7.93 -24.97
C PHE A 483 19.37 6.86 -26.01
N THR A 484 18.46 6.65 -26.96
CA THR A 484 18.64 5.67 -28.02
C THR A 484 18.48 6.33 -29.40
N LEU A 485 19.21 5.80 -30.38
CA LEU A 485 19.26 6.32 -31.73
C LEU A 485 18.31 5.55 -32.66
N ASP A 486 17.87 6.20 -33.71
CA ASP A 486 17.21 5.54 -34.85
C ASP A 486 18.22 4.91 -35.82
N SER A 487 17.75 4.32 -36.92
CA SER A 487 18.58 3.70 -37.96
C SER A 487 19.45 4.68 -38.75
N TYR A 488 19.21 5.97 -38.61
CA TYR A 488 19.97 7.05 -39.25
C TYR A 488 20.94 7.76 -38.29
N GLY A 489 20.97 7.32 -37.04
CA GLY A 489 21.84 7.85 -36.02
C GLY A 489 21.29 9.05 -35.29
N ALA A 490 20.05 9.48 -35.47
CA ALA A 490 19.43 10.58 -34.73
C ALA A 490 18.88 10.10 -33.39
N ILE A 491 18.87 11.00 -32.37
CA ILE A 491 18.24 10.73 -31.07
C ILE A 491 16.75 10.50 -31.28
N ALA A 492 16.27 9.28 -31.00
CA ALA A 492 14.90 8.84 -31.28
C ALA A 492 14.04 8.62 -30.02
N ALA A 493 14.66 8.24 -28.91
CA ALA A 493 13.92 7.99 -27.68
C ALA A 493 14.80 8.20 -26.46
N LEU A 494 14.16 8.39 -25.30
CA LEU A 494 14.78 8.25 -23.98
C LEU A 494 14.16 7.06 -23.25
N ARG A 495 14.97 6.31 -22.54
CA ARG A 495 14.58 5.26 -21.61
C ARG A 495 14.86 5.74 -20.20
N LEU A 496 13.80 5.94 -19.44
CA LEU A 496 13.88 6.26 -18.03
C LEU A 496 14.03 4.96 -17.25
N ILE A 497 15.16 4.83 -16.55
CA ILE A 497 15.53 3.63 -15.80
C ILE A 497 15.11 3.85 -14.35
N TRP A 498 14.25 2.97 -13.85
CA TRP A 498 13.75 2.98 -12.47
C TRP A 498 14.37 1.82 -11.70
N PRO A 499 15.42 2.04 -10.87
CA PRO A 499 16.18 0.96 -10.24
C PRO A 499 15.33 -0.01 -9.42
N GLU A 500 14.26 0.49 -8.78
CA GLU A 500 13.47 -0.30 -7.83
C GLU A 500 12.25 -1.00 -8.44
N SER A 501 11.74 -0.55 -9.58
CA SER A 501 10.47 -1.04 -10.11
C SER A 501 10.59 -2.10 -11.20
N GLY A 502 11.76 -2.22 -11.85
CA GLY A 502 11.94 -3.04 -13.04
C GLY A 502 11.05 -2.63 -14.23
N ASN A 503 10.41 -1.47 -14.13
CA ASN A 503 9.45 -0.94 -15.11
C ASN A 503 10.03 0.24 -15.88
N ASP A 504 11.20 0.04 -16.51
CA ASP A 504 11.78 1.07 -17.38
C ASP A 504 10.74 1.57 -18.40
N ARG A 505 10.75 2.88 -18.65
CA ARG A 505 9.83 3.52 -19.59
C ARG A 505 10.58 4.11 -20.76
N VAL A 506 10.04 3.88 -21.96
CA VAL A 506 10.56 4.42 -23.21
C VAL A 506 9.63 5.52 -23.70
N PHE A 507 10.15 6.72 -23.79
CA PHE A 507 9.46 7.88 -24.33
C PHE A 507 10.04 8.16 -25.73
N LEU A 508 9.19 8.24 -26.73
CA LEU A 508 9.60 8.50 -28.11
C LEU A 508 9.76 10.02 -28.33
N LYS A 509 10.85 10.43 -28.97
CA LYS A 509 11.10 11.82 -29.30
C LYS A 509 10.02 12.34 -30.27
N ALA A 510 9.40 13.46 -29.91
CA ALA A 510 8.46 14.13 -30.80
C ALA A 510 9.20 14.57 -32.08
N ARG A 511 8.65 14.20 -33.24
CA ARG A 511 9.18 14.71 -34.51
C ARG A 511 8.82 16.19 -34.61
N PRO A 512 9.74 17.04 -35.15
CA PRO A 512 9.35 18.39 -35.49
C PRO A 512 8.09 18.34 -36.38
N ALA A 513 7.12 19.21 -36.08
CA ALA A 513 5.99 19.36 -36.99
C ALA A 513 6.54 19.89 -38.34
N ASP A 514 6.25 19.14 -39.43
CA ASP A 514 6.60 19.55 -40.78
C ASP A 514 5.97 20.90 -41.18
#